data_8468c2fb30b87534a45c84b9d9d513bb
#
_entry.id   8468c2fb30b87534a45c84b9d9d513bb
#
_cell.length_a   1.000
_cell.length_b   1.000
_cell.length_c   1.000
_cell.angle_alpha   90.00
_cell.angle_beta   90.00
_cell.angle_gamma   90.00
#
_symmetry.space_group_name_H-M   'P 1'
#
loop_
_entity.id
_entity.type
_entity.pdbx_description
1 polymer ?
#
loop_
_entity_poly.entity_id
_entity_poly.type
_entity_poly.pdbx_seq_one_letter_code
_entity_poly.pdbx_strand_id
1 'polypeptide(L)'
;MKRALLLVILCAFTACRESSAPAEPQTATTASRGAGTTSGAPAGTFRAGLLTPGSINDSGWNAIAYEGLQQIRKTYDAEISNQETKTPQEAVEGFEAFGAKKFDLAFGHGFEYQDAAIAAGKKYPNTIFITTSGSSVAPNVSPMVFELEQATYLLGVIAARESKTGKAGLVGGINLPSIASTFLAFKAGAHSVNPNFEVKEIYTGNFDDLGAAKAATLSLINAGCDYIFHQANEAGRGVFQACSERKVRCFGSNKNQNDLAPDVIVASAVLDVPRAFLFMARLIHDKQFKPQVYWLGMKEQIVSFVWNDALKAQLEPETVAEVTRLEEQIRTGAFQVPRGKF
;
A
#
# COMPACT_ATOMS: atom_id res chain seq x y z
N MET A 1 46.73 46.89 3.79
CA MET A 1 48.13 46.64 4.27
C MET A 1 48.21 45.29 4.94
N LYS A 2 49.21 44.45 4.50
CA LYS A 2 49.75 43.21 5.10
C LYS A 2 48.82 41.96 4.93
N ARG A 3 49.19 40.90 4.35
CA ARG A 3 50.32 40.25 3.64
C ARG A 3 49.97 38.75 3.68
N ALA A 4 50.04 38.13 2.52
CA ALA A 4 49.93 36.69 2.29
C ALA A 4 51.04 35.90 3.02
N LEU A 5 50.75 34.64 3.34
CA LEU A 5 51.81 33.66 3.53
C LEU A 5 51.42 32.34 2.85
N LEU A 6 52.14 32.07 1.78
CA LEU A 6 52.17 30.86 0.98
C LEU A 6 53.14 29.89 1.64
N LEU A 7 52.74 28.65 1.92
CA LEU A 7 53.68 27.61 2.32
C LEU A 7 53.61 26.46 1.30
N VAL A 8 54.67 26.37 0.51
CA VAL A 8 55.00 25.29 -0.42
C VAL A 8 55.75 24.23 0.36
N ILE A 9 55.28 23.00 0.37
CA ILE A 9 56.10 21.87 0.83
C ILE A 9 56.30 20.92 -0.35
N LEU A 10 57.58 20.85 -0.73
CA LEU A 10 58.22 19.99 -1.70
C LEU A 10 58.55 18.67 -1.00
N CYS A 11 58.09 17.51 -1.48
CA CYS A 11 58.65 16.23 -1.06
C CYS A 11 59.03 15.36 -2.25
N ALA A 12 60.23 14.87 -2.17
CA ALA A 12 61.07 14.27 -3.17
C ALA A 12 60.66 12.85 -3.57
N PHE A 13 60.93 12.57 -4.84
CA PHE A 13 60.91 11.19 -5.41
C PHE A 13 62.11 10.39 -4.87
N THR A 14 61.83 9.16 -4.45
CA THR A 14 62.86 8.13 -4.32
C THR A 14 62.46 6.93 -5.18
N ALA A 15 63.23 6.72 -6.23
CA ALA A 15 63.19 5.56 -7.09
C ALA A 15 63.91 4.40 -6.41
N CYS A 16 63.31 3.21 -6.40
CA CYS A 16 64.01 1.95 -6.15
C CYS A 16 63.79 0.99 -7.31
N ARG A 17 64.87 0.39 -7.68
CA ARG A 17 65.35 -0.30 -8.86
C ARG A 17 64.82 -1.74 -8.91
N GLU A 18 64.48 -2.21 -10.11
CA GLU A 18 64.14 -3.56 -10.50
C GLU A 18 65.24 -4.59 -10.16
N SER A 19 64.80 -5.78 -9.75
CA SER A 19 65.61 -7.01 -9.80
C SER A 19 64.78 -8.08 -10.49
N SER A 20 65.22 -8.46 -11.68
CA SER A 20 64.71 -9.53 -12.52
C SER A 20 65.21 -10.90 -12.06
N ALA A 21 64.34 -11.88 -11.90
CA ALA A 21 64.68 -13.31 -11.87
C ALA A 21 63.80 -14.07 -12.88
N PRO A 22 64.31 -15.19 -13.45
CA PRO A 22 63.79 -15.75 -14.71
C PRO A 22 62.55 -16.65 -14.53
N ALA A 23 61.71 -16.68 -15.58
CA ALA A 23 60.48 -17.44 -15.69
C ALA A 23 60.73 -18.92 -15.96
N GLU A 24 60.08 -19.81 -15.19
CA GLU A 24 59.82 -21.20 -15.53
C GLU A 24 58.46 -21.36 -16.28
N PRO A 25 58.34 -22.33 -17.18
CA PRO A 25 57.14 -22.50 -18.01
C PRO A 25 56.00 -23.18 -17.26
N GLN A 26 54.91 -22.46 -16.99
CA GLN A 26 53.66 -23.08 -16.48
C GLN A 26 52.83 -23.67 -17.61
N THR A 27 52.57 -24.93 -17.48
CA THR A 27 51.63 -25.74 -18.29
C THR A 27 50.26 -25.14 -18.31
N ALA A 28 49.68 -24.94 -19.48
CA ALA A 28 48.31 -24.50 -19.72
C ALA A 28 47.34 -25.55 -19.23
N THR A 29 46.68 -25.26 -18.11
CA THR A 29 45.49 -26.01 -17.67
C THR A 29 44.29 -25.30 -18.28
N THR A 30 43.61 -25.97 -19.20
CA THR A 30 42.32 -25.56 -19.80
C THR A 30 41.26 -25.42 -18.72
N ALA A 31 40.94 -24.18 -18.33
CA ALA A 31 39.80 -23.90 -17.48
C ALA A 31 38.52 -24.17 -18.30
N SER A 32 37.84 -25.25 -18.01
CA SER A 32 36.47 -25.51 -18.39
C SER A 32 35.60 -24.31 -17.98
N ARG A 33 35.00 -23.62 -18.97
CA ARG A 33 33.93 -22.69 -18.74
C ARG A 33 32.78 -23.42 -18.09
N GLY A 34 32.62 -23.28 -16.79
CA GLY A 34 31.42 -23.68 -16.07
C GLY A 34 30.23 -22.95 -16.69
N ALA A 35 29.36 -23.71 -17.32
CA ALA A 35 28.04 -23.26 -17.70
C ALA A 35 27.35 -22.75 -16.43
N GLY A 36 26.94 -21.48 -16.44
CA GLY A 36 26.10 -20.92 -15.40
C GLY A 36 24.84 -21.75 -15.30
N THR A 37 24.74 -22.53 -14.25
CA THR A 37 23.49 -23.18 -13.85
C THR A 37 22.51 -22.08 -13.49
N THR A 38 21.58 -21.76 -14.41
CA THR A 38 20.31 -21.15 -14.02
C THR A 38 19.67 -22.15 -13.06
N SER A 39 19.74 -21.84 -11.76
CA SER A 39 19.01 -22.57 -10.73
C SER A 39 17.52 -22.36 -10.99
N GLY A 40 16.93 -23.20 -11.85
CA GLY A 40 15.50 -23.36 -11.92
C GLY A 40 15.01 -23.91 -10.58
N ALA A 41 13.97 -23.34 -10.01
CA ALA A 41 13.34 -23.88 -8.82
C ALA A 41 13.00 -25.37 -9.02
N PRO A 42 13.04 -26.22 -7.97
CA PRO A 42 12.63 -27.59 -8.05
C PRO A 42 11.26 -27.75 -8.71
N ALA A 43 11.07 -28.78 -9.52
CA ALA A 43 9.78 -29.03 -10.15
C ALA A 43 8.70 -29.21 -9.07
N GLY A 44 7.72 -28.30 -9.02
CA GLY A 44 6.65 -28.27 -8.01
C GLY A 44 6.74 -27.12 -6.99
N THR A 45 7.78 -26.25 -7.03
CA THR A 45 7.84 -25.07 -6.16
C THR A 45 6.78 -24.05 -6.56
N PHE A 46 5.93 -23.62 -5.60
CA PHE A 46 4.94 -22.55 -5.80
C PHE A 46 5.64 -21.22 -6.09
N ARG A 47 5.16 -20.48 -7.09
CA ARG A 47 5.79 -19.22 -7.56
C ARG A 47 4.80 -18.08 -7.51
N ALA A 48 5.13 -17.01 -6.77
CA ALA A 48 4.27 -15.85 -6.63
C ALA A 48 5.00 -14.54 -7.02
N GLY A 49 4.37 -13.75 -7.88
CA GLY A 49 4.84 -12.45 -8.35
C GLY A 49 4.03 -11.29 -7.78
N LEU A 50 4.65 -10.10 -7.72
CA LEU A 50 4.00 -8.87 -7.28
C LEU A 50 4.46 -7.70 -8.14
N LEU A 51 3.50 -6.96 -8.70
CA LEU A 51 3.70 -5.64 -9.29
C LEU A 51 3.16 -4.57 -8.34
N THR A 52 3.94 -3.51 -8.12
CA THR A 52 3.53 -2.37 -7.29
C THR A 52 3.72 -1.06 -8.06
N PRO A 53 2.82 -0.05 -7.88
CA PRO A 53 2.95 1.25 -8.54
C PRO A 53 4.07 2.13 -7.96
N GLY A 54 4.67 1.72 -6.86
CA GLY A 54 5.74 2.45 -6.18
C GLY A 54 6.62 1.54 -5.35
N SER A 55 7.53 2.16 -4.62
CA SER A 55 8.52 1.47 -3.79
C SER A 55 7.88 0.64 -2.68
N ILE A 56 8.35 -0.58 -2.50
CA ILE A 56 7.98 -1.45 -1.36
C ILE A 56 8.49 -0.92 0.00
N ASN A 57 9.24 0.18 0.01
CA ASN A 57 9.75 0.84 1.23
C ASN A 57 8.94 2.08 1.61
N ASP A 58 7.74 2.26 1.06
CA ASP A 58 6.88 3.42 1.31
C ASP A 58 6.25 3.44 2.72
N SER A 59 6.49 2.42 3.54
CA SER A 59 5.86 2.24 4.87
C SER A 59 4.32 2.25 4.83
N GLY A 60 3.72 2.06 3.68
CA GLY A 60 2.28 2.15 3.43
C GLY A 60 1.77 1.05 2.51
N TRP A 61 1.09 1.47 1.43
CA TRP A 61 0.37 0.61 0.50
C TRP A 61 1.25 -0.47 -0.16
N ASN A 62 2.42 -0.09 -0.70
CA ASN A 62 3.28 -1.05 -1.38
C ASN A 62 4.03 -1.95 -0.38
N ALA A 63 4.43 -1.41 0.77
CA ALA A 63 5.10 -2.17 1.82
C ALA A 63 4.22 -3.32 2.34
N ILE A 64 2.92 -3.09 2.60
CA ILE A 64 2.02 -4.15 3.09
C ILE A 64 1.76 -5.24 2.05
N ALA A 65 1.77 -4.92 0.76
CA ALA A 65 1.69 -5.92 -0.30
C ALA A 65 2.95 -6.80 -0.35
N TYR A 66 4.12 -6.18 -0.19
CA TYR A 66 5.38 -6.92 -0.14
C TYR A 66 5.46 -7.80 1.11
N GLU A 67 4.98 -7.33 2.28
CA GLU A 67 4.83 -8.17 3.48
C GLU A 67 3.96 -9.41 3.18
N GLY A 68 2.87 -9.24 2.43
CA GLY A 68 2.01 -10.34 1.97
C GLY A 68 2.74 -11.35 1.08
N LEU A 69 3.54 -10.86 0.13
CA LEU A 69 4.36 -11.71 -0.74
C LEU A 69 5.41 -12.49 0.08
N GLN A 70 6.04 -11.86 1.07
CA GLN A 70 6.98 -12.51 2.00
C GLN A 70 6.31 -13.59 2.84
N GLN A 71 5.05 -13.38 3.28
CA GLN A 71 4.30 -14.41 4.00
C GLN A 71 3.97 -15.62 3.12
N ILE A 72 3.66 -15.41 1.83
CA ILE A 72 3.48 -16.51 0.87
C ILE A 72 4.77 -17.31 0.77
N ARG A 73 5.94 -16.66 0.62
CA ARG A 73 7.24 -17.34 0.62
C ARG A 73 7.43 -18.19 1.85
N LYS A 74 7.17 -17.63 3.03
CA LYS A 74 7.36 -18.33 4.31
C LYS A 74 6.41 -19.51 4.48
N THR A 75 5.17 -19.40 4.00
CA THR A 75 4.13 -20.41 4.21
C THR A 75 4.27 -21.60 3.27
N TYR A 76 4.66 -21.35 2.01
CA TYR A 76 4.69 -22.36 0.94
C TYR A 76 6.10 -22.70 0.46
N ASP A 77 7.16 -22.18 1.09
CA ASP A 77 8.54 -22.22 0.59
C ASP A 77 8.61 -21.75 -0.88
N ALA A 78 7.83 -20.70 -1.18
CA ALA A 78 7.59 -20.23 -2.53
C ALA A 78 8.77 -19.43 -3.10
N GLU A 79 9.03 -19.58 -4.40
CA GLU A 79 9.83 -18.60 -5.15
C GLU A 79 9.01 -17.33 -5.32
N ILE A 80 9.56 -16.19 -4.90
CA ILE A 80 8.88 -14.91 -5.03
C ILE A 80 9.68 -13.92 -5.88
N SER A 81 8.97 -13.02 -6.56
CA SER A 81 9.57 -11.89 -7.28
C SER A 81 8.68 -10.67 -7.20
N ASN A 82 9.26 -9.49 -7.07
CA ASN A 82 8.52 -8.23 -7.15
C ASN A 82 9.16 -7.26 -8.14
N GLN A 83 8.33 -6.39 -8.71
CA GLN A 83 8.74 -5.35 -9.63
C GLN A 83 7.90 -4.09 -9.39
N GLU A 84 8.56 -2.95 -9.30
CA GLU A 84 7.92 -1.64 -9.38
C GLU A 84 7.60 -1.31 -10.84
N THR A 85 6.39 -0.81 -11.11
CA THR A 85 5.92 -0.44 -12.45
C THR A 85 5.21 0.92 -12.37
N LYS A 86 5.68 1.88 -13.14
CA LYS A 86 5.20 3.29 -13.11
C LYS A 86 4.26 3.62 -14.26
N THR A 87 4.25 2.79 -15.29
CA THR A 87 3.47 3.01 -16.49
C THR A 87 2.59 1.80 -16.81
N PRO A 88 1.47 1.99 -17.51
CA PRO A 88 0.63 0.89 -17.98
C PRO A 88 1.41 -0.14 -18.84
N GLN A 89 2.38 0.33 -19.62
CA GLN A 89 3.22 -0.54 -20.44
C GLN A 89 4.11 -1.44 -19.58
N GLU A 90 4.76 -0.89 -18.55
CA GLU A 90 5.56 -1.67 -17.58
C GLU A 90 4.71 -2.69 -16.83
N ALA A 91 3.45 -2.36 -16.51
CA ALA A 91 2.52 -3.30 -15.87
C ALA A 91 2.21 -4.51 -16.79
N VAL A 92 1.99 -4.27 -18.08
CA VAL A 92 1.81 -5.35 -19.07
C VAL A 92 3.06 -6.22 -19.15
N GLU A 93 4.23 -5.61 -19.34
CA GLU A 93 5.52 -6.32 -19.44
C GLU A 93 5.83 -7.13 -18.18
N GLY A 94 5.55 -6.58 -17.00
CA GLY A 94 5.73 -7.25 -15.72
C GLY A 94 4.86 -8.50 -15.55
N PHE A 95 3.57 -8.41 -15.86
CA PHE A 95 2.68 -9.56 -15.85
C PHE A 95 3.06 -10.61 -16.92
N GLU A 96 3.41 -10.17 -18.13
CA GLU A 96 3.88 -11.08 -19.17
C GLU A 96 5.17 -11.81 -18.75
N ALA A 97 6.10 -11.12 -18.08
CA ALA A 97 7.31 -11.72 -17.55
C ALA A 97 7.02 -12.82 -16.52
N PHE A 98 6.05 -12.61 -15.61
CA PHE A 98 5.61 -13.65 -14.70
C PHE A 98 4.95 -14.82 -15.41
N GLY A 99 4.06 -14.57 -16.38
CA GLY A 99 3.43 -15.60 -17.19
C GLY A 99 4.43 -16.44 -17.98
N ALA A 100 5.38 -15.79 -18.68
CA ALA A 100 6.43 -16.45 -19.45
C ALA A 100 7.34 -17.32 -18.58
N LYS A 101 7.61 -16.90 -17.34
CA LYS A 101 8.37 -17.66 -16.35
C LYS A 101 7.53 -18.70 -15.60
N LYS A 102 6.25 -18.88 -15.99
CA LYS A 102 5.32 -19.87 -15.40
C LYS A 102 5.13 -19.70 -13.89
N PHE A 103 4.93 -18.45 -13.44
CA PHE A 103 4.48 -18.21 -12.08
C PHE A 103 3.06 -18.75 -11.92
N ASP A 104 2.75 -19.33 -10.73
CA ASP A 104 1.41 -19.82 -10.43
C ASP A 104 0.45 -18.66 -10.16
N LEU A 105 0.96 -17.59 -9.55
CA LEU A 105 0.21 -16.44 -9.09
C LEU A 105 1.01 -15.16 -9.34
N ALA A 106 0.34 -14.13 -9.89
CA ALA A 106 0.90 -12.79 -10.03
C ALA A 106 -0.10 -11.74 -9.54
N PHE A 107 0.30 -10.94 -8.56
CA PHE A 107 -0.48 -9.82 -8.07
C PHE A 107 -0.11 -8.52 -8.80
N GLY A 108 -1.11 -7.70 -9.15
CA GLY A 108 -0.98 -6.29 -9.46
C GLY A 108 -1.62 -5.48 -8.35
N HIS A 109 -0.82 -4.75 -7.58
CA HIS A 109 -1.29 -4.10 -6.37
C HIS A 109 -1.85 -2.70 -6.64
N GLY A 110 -3.04 -2.65 -7.22
CA GLY A 110 -3.75 -1.43 -7.55
C GLY A 110 -4.88 -1.63 -8.56
N PHE A 111 -5.75 -0.63 -8.65
CA PHE A 111 -6.86 -0.58 -9.62
C PHE A 111 -6.35 -0.52 -11.07
N GLU A 112 -5.25 0.15 -11.29
CA GLU A 112 -4.60 0.41 -12.59
C GLU A 112 -4.09 -0.84 -13.29
N TYR A 113 -3.97 -1.96 -12.60
CA TYR A 113 -3.44 -3.22 -13.16
C TYR A 113 -4.47 -4.06 -13.92
N GLN A 114 -5.76 -3.69 -13.93
CA GLN A 114 -6.83 -4.54 -14.47
C GLN A 114 -6.64 -4.88 -15.96
N ASP A 115 -6.39 -3.88 -16.80
CA ASP A 115 -6.26 -4.09 -18.24
C ASP A 115 -5.02 -4.93 -18.57
N ALA A 116 -3.91 -4.69 -17.85
CA ALA A 116 -2.69 -5.46 -17.97
C ALA A 116 -2.89 -6.93 -17.57
N ALA A 117 -3.64 -7.17 -16.47
CA ALA A 117 -3.97 -8.51 -16.01
C ALA A 117 -4.84 -9.27 -17.02
N ILE A 118 -5.85 -8.61 -17.60
CA ILE A 118 -6.70 -9.20 -18.66
C ILE A 118 -5.89 -9.53 -19.92
N ALA A 119 -4.98 -8.64 -20.33
CA ALA A 119 -4.11 -8.88 -21.49
C ALA A 119 -3.17 -10.08 -21.26
N ALA A 120 -2.48 -10.10 -20.11
CA ALA A 120 -1.58 -11.19 -19.74
C ALA A 120 -2.34 -12.51 -19.53
N GLY A 121 -3.54 -12.47 -18.93
CA GLY A 121 -4.38 -13.64 -18.71
C GLY A 121 -4.75 -14.39 -19.98
N LYS A 122 -5.05 -13.67 -21.05
CA LYS A 122 -5.33 -14.27 -22.38
C LYS A 122 -4.10 -15.00 -22.95
N LYS A 123 -2.90 -14.47 -22.71
CA LYS A 123 -1.64 -14.99 -23.27
C LYS A 123 -1.06 -16.14 -22.44
N TYR A 124 -1.29 -16.12 -21.12
CA TYR A 124 -0.71 -17.06 -20.15
C TYR A 124 -1.80 -17.73 -19.29
N PRO A 125 -2.58 -18.67 -19.84
CA PRO A 125 -3.76 -19.25 -19.17
C PRO A 125 -3.44 -20.09 -17.92
N ASN A 126 -2.17 -20.48 -17.73
CA ASN A 126 -1.74 -21.29 -16.58
C ASN A 126 -1.26 -20.45 -15.38
N THR A 127 -1.14 -19.12 -15.54
CA THR A 127 -0.83 -18.20 -14.44
C THR A 127 -2.12 -17.51 -14.00
N ILE A 128 -2.38 -17.44 -12.71
CA ILE A 128 -3.51 -16.69 -12.16
C ILE A 128 -3.05 -15.26 -11.87
N PHE A 129 -3.79 -14.28 -12.36
CA PHE A 129 -3.53 -12.86 -12.17
C PHE A 129 -4.58 -12.26 -11.22
N ILE A 130 -4.13 -11.63 -10.15
CA ILE A 130 -5.00 -11.01 -9.13
C ILE A 130 -4.68 -9.51 -9.06
N THR A 131 -5.70 -8.67 -9.19
CA THR A 131 -5.56 -7.23 -8.93
C THR A 131 -6.14 -6.88 -7.56
N THR A 132 -5.56 -5.91 -6.86
CA THR A 132 -6.09 -5.47 -5.56
C THR A 132 -6.98 -4.24 -5.75
N SER A 133 -8.07 -4.42 -6.36
CA SER A 133 -9.21 -3.55 -6.69
C SER A 133 -9.72 -3.86 -8.10
N GLY A 134 -10.88 -3.31 -8.40
CA GLY A 134 -11.47 -3.40 -9.73
C GLY A 134 -12.59 -4.40 -9.86
N SER A 135 -13.05 -4.63 -11.10
CA SER A 135 -14.20 -5.48 -11.41
C SER A 135 -13.98 -6.42 -12.61
N SER A 136 -12.79 -6.36 -13.23
CA SER A 136 -12.48 -7.12 -14.44
C SER A 136 -12.18 -8.58 -14.14
N VAL A 137 -13.01 -9.51 -14.63
CA VAL A 137 -12.89 -10.95 -14.43
C VAL A 137 -12.66 -11.66 -15.75
N ALA A 138 -11.73 -12.63 -15.77
CA ALA A 138 -11.50 -13.57 -16.88
C ALA A 138 -11.17 -14.96 -16.31
N PRO A 139 -11.08 -16.03 -17.10
CA PRO A 139 -10.91 -17.40 -16.60
C PRO A 139 -9.76 -17.59 -15.57
N ASN A 140 -8.70 -16.79 -15.68
CA ASN A 140 -7.53 -16.79 -14.80
C ASN A 140 -7.19 -15.39 -14.27
N VAL A 141 -8.16 -14.47 -14.27
CA VAL A 141 -8.01 -13.11 -13.72
C VAL A 141 -9.16 -12.81 -12.78
N SER A 142 -8.83 -12.33 -11.59
CA SER A 142 -9.82 -11.92 -10.59
C SER A 142 -9.36 -10.69 -9.83
N PRO A 143 -10.24 -9.72 -9.60
CA PRO A 143 -9.97 -8.66 -8.64
C PRO A 143 -10.24 -9.15 -7.21
N MET A 144 -9.39 -8.71 -6.30
CA MET A 144 -9.53 -8.81 -4.86
C MET A 144 -9.80 -7.40 -4.33
N VAL A 145 -11.02 -7.13 -3.88
CA VAL A 145 -11.45 -5.80 -3.46
C VAL A 145 -11.50 -5.74 -1.94
N PHE A 146 -10.75 -4.79 -1.38
CA PHE A 146 -10.79 -4.50 0.04
C PHE A 146 -11.94 -3.55 0.33
N GLU A 147 -12.88 -3.97 1.18
CA GLU A 147 -14.03 -3.16 1.58
C GLU A 147 -13.65 -2.16 2.70
N LEU A 148 -12.61 -1.34 2.46
CA LEU A 148 -12.14 -0.35 3.44
C LEU A 148 -13.21 0.68 3.78
N GLU A 149 -14.22 0.84 2.92
CA GLU A 149 -15.45 1.61 3.17
C GLU A 149 -16.08 1.27 4.52
N GLN A 150 -15.99 0.01 4.94
CA GLN A 150 -16.56 -0.46 6.21
C GLN A 150 -15.92 0.26 7.41
N ALA A 151 -14.61 0.42 7.39
CA ALA A 151 -13.90 1.16 8.43
C ALA A 151 -14.06 2.67 8.27
N THR A 152 -14.00 3.20 7.03
CA THR A 152 -14.09 4.64 6.81
C THR A 152 -15.48 5.21 7.10
N TYR A 153 -16.54 4.40 6.98
CA TYR A 153 -17.87 4.76 7.46
C TYR A 153 -17.86 5.08 8.97
N LEU A 154 -17.19 4.23 9.76
CA LEU A 154 -17.06 4.44 11.21
C LEU A 154 -16.27 5.70 11.53
N LEU A 155 -15.20 6.02 10.74
CA LEU A 155 -14.47 7.29 10.89
C LEU A 155 -15.39 8.50 10.65
N GLY A 156 -16.29 8.40 9.67
CA GLY A 156 -17.29 9.45 9.40
C GLY A 156 -18.26 9.65 10.56
N VAL A 157 -18.72 8.56 11.18
CA VAL A 157 -19.58 8.60 12.38
C VAL A 157 -18.86 9.32 13.53
N ILE A 158 -17.59 8.99 13.80
CA ILE A 158 -16.78 9.63 14.83
C ILE A 158 -16.64 11.13 14.54
N ALA A 159 -16.25 11.48 13.31
CA ALA A 159 -16.08 12.89 12.93
C ALA A 159 -17.36 13.71 13.16
N ALA A 160 -18.52 13.18 12.79
CA ALA A 160 -19.78 13.92 12.95
C ALA A 160 -20.28 14.00 14.40
N ARG A 161 -19.94 13.01 15.26
CA ARG A 161 -20.27 13.03 16.69
C ARG A 161 -19.40 13.99 17.47
N GLU A 162 -18.11 14.03 17.17
CA GLU A 162 -17.10 14.70 17.98
C GLU A 162 -16.69 16.08 17.45
N SER A 163 -17.02 16.40 16.20
CA SER A 163 -16.68 17.70 15.59
C SER A 163 -17.39 18.86 16.29
N LYS A 164 -16.63 19.90 16.58
CA LYS A 164 -17.15 21.16 17.13
C LYS A 164 -17.59 22.15 16.06
N THR A 165 -17.08 21.97 14.85
CA THR A 165 -17.35 22.87 13.72
C THR A 165 -18.41 22.33 12.77
N GLY A 166 -18.77 21.06 12.88
CA GLY A 166 -19.66 20.37 11.94
C GLY A 166 -19.01 20.12 10.58
N LYS A 167 -17.65 20.09 10.51
CA LYS A 167 -16.91 19.99 9.24
C LYS A 167 -15.75 19.02 9.34
N ALA A 168 -15.61 18.17 8.32
CA ALA A 168 -14.43 17.34 8.13
C ALA A 168 -13.78 17.55 6.76
N GLY A 169 -12.50 17.24 6.66
CA GLY A 169 -11.72 17.29 5.43
C GLY A 169 -11.20 15.93 5.02
N LEU A 170 -11.21 15.65 3.72
CA LEU A 170 -10.68 14.42 3.13
C LEU A 170 -9.55 14.79 2.17
N VAL A 171 -8.39 14.14 2.34
CA VAL A 171 -7.20 14.35 1.50
C VAL A 171 -6.92 13.06 0.73
N GLY A 172 -7.12 13.08 -0.59
CA GLY A 172 -6.79 11.97 -1.49
C GLY A 172 -5.49 12.23 -2.25
N GLY A 173 -4.80 11.17 -2.65
CA GLY A 173 -3.74 11.28 -3.65
C GLY A 173 -4.35 11.51 -5.04
N ILE A 174 -4.55 10.45 -5.80
CA ILE A 174 -5.22 10.46 -7.11
C ILE A 174 -6.69 10.08 -6.92
N ASN A 175 -7.59 10.68 -7.68
CA ASN A 175 -9.02 10.34 -7.65
C ASN A 175 -9.28 9.01 -8.37
N LEU A 176 -8.96 7.90 -7.70
CA LEU A 176 -9.28 6.56 -8.17
C LEU A 176 -10.65 6.11 -7.62
N PRO A 177 -11.39 5.24 -8.34
CA PRO A 177 -12.69 4.74 -7.89
C PRO A 177 -12.66 4.13 -6.47
N SER A 178 -11.60 3.37 -6.14
CA SER A 178 -11.40 2.78 -4.82
C SER A 178 -11.26 3.84 -3.71
N ILE A 179 -10.57 4.95 -3.98
CA ILE A 179 -10.40 6.06 -3.03
C ILE A 179 -11.69 6.85 -2.89
N ALA A 180 -12.32 7.21 -4.01
CA ALA A 180 -13.59 7.93 -4.01
C ALA A 180 -14.69 7.15 -3.25
N SER A 181 -14.67 5.82 -3.33
CA SER A 181 -15.60 4.95 -2.59
C SER A 181 -15.42 5.04 -1.08
N THR A 182 -14.17 5.08 -0.57
CA THR A 182 -13.91 5.27 0.86
C THR A 182 -14.37 6.65 1.35
N PHE A 183 -14.23 7.68 0.52
CA PHE A 183 -14.71 9.02 0.83
C PHE A 183 -16.23 9.10 0.83
N LEU A 184 -16.90 8.39 -0.10
CA LEU A 184 -18.35 8.26 -0.10
C LEU A 184 -18.83 7.60 1.19
N ALA A 185 -18.19 6.52 1.63
CA ALA A 185 -18.54 5.84 2.87
C ALA A 185 -18.32 6.72 4.12
N PHE A 186 -17.23 7.47 4.17
CA PHE A 186 -17.00 8.46 5.24
C PHE A 186 -18.15 9.49 5.30
N LYS A 187 -18.50 10.08 4.16
CA LYS A 187 -19.65 11.02 4.08
C LYS A 187 -20.96 10.38 4.54
N ALA A 188 -21.21 9.13 4.08
CA ALA A 188 -22.40 8.42 4.48
C ALA A 188 -22.46 8.17 6.01
N GLY A 189 -21.33 7.82 6.63
CA GLY A 189 -21.19 7.70 8.07
C GLY A 189 -21.45 9.02 8.79
N ALA A 190 -20.85 10.10 8.32
CA ALA A 190 -21.06 11.43 8.89
C ALA A 190 -22.53 11.88 8.77
N HIS A 191 -23.13 11.72 7.59
CA HIS A 191 -24.52 12.11 7.34
C HIS A 191 -25.57 11.24 8.06
N SER A 192 -25.21 10.01 8.45
CA SER A 192 -26.07 9.18 9.28
C SER A 192 -26.26 9.74 10.70
N VAL A 193 -25.28 10.53 11.16
CA VAL A 193 -25.30 11.23 12.45
C VAL A 193 -25.91 12.63 12.31
N ASN A 194 -25.40 13.39 11.33
CA ASN A 194 -25.83 14.75 11.07
C ASN A 194 -25.98 14.98 9.55
N PRO A 195 -27.21 15.02 9.01
CA PRO A 195 -27.44 15.24 7.57
C PRO A 195 -26.85 16.54 7.02
N ASN A 196 -26.59 17.54 7.88
CA ASN A 196 -26.01 18.85 7.52
C ASN A 196 -24.49 18.91 7.75
N PHE A 197 -23.83 17.79 8.10
CA PHE A 197 -22.40 17.75 8.31
C PHE A 197 -21.65 18.02 7.01
N GLU A 198 -20.75 19.02 7.02
CA GLU A 198 -20.02 19.42 5.82
C GLU A 198 -18.75 18.58 5.65
N VAL A 199 -18.57 17.95 4.50
CA VAL A 199 -17.34 17.19 4.17
C VAL A 199 -16.71 17.75 2.90
N LYS A 200 -15.49 18.26 3.03
CA LYS A 200 -14.69 18.83 1.91
C LYS A 200 -13.62 17.83 1.46
N GLU A 201 -13.35 17.80 0.15
CA GLU A 201 -12.34 16.92 -0.43
C GLU A 201 -11.29 17.72 -1.20
N ILE A 202 -10.03 17.28 -1.10
CA ILE A 202 -8.92 17.75 -1.94
C ILE A 202 -8.10 16.52 -2.39
N TYR A 203 -7.85 16.42 -3.70
CA TYR A 203 -6.94 15.45 -4.28
C TYR A 203 -5.64 16.14 -4.67
N THR A 204 -4.49 15.59 -4.26
CA THR A 204 -3.16 16.20 -4.47
C THR A 204 -2.54 15.86 -5.82
N GLY A 205 -3.10 14.86 -6.53
CA GLY A 205 -2.61 14.39 -7.82
C GLY A 205 -1.50 13.34 -7.76
N ASN A 206 -0.99 13.00 -6.58
CA ASN A 206 0.03 11.96 -6.36
C ASN A 206 -0.06 11.39 -4.94
N PHE A 207 0.74 10.34 -4.65
CA PHE A 207 0.75 9.66 -3.36
C PHE A 207 2.03 9.89 -2.53
N ASP A 208 2.98 10.69 -3.01
CA ASP A 208 4.34 10.79 -2.48
C ASP A 208 4.68 12.21 -1.99
N ASP A 209 3.99 13.24 -2.46
CA ASP A 209 4.28 14.64 -2.11
C ASP A 209 3.69 15.02 -0.75
N LEU A 210 4.52 14.91 0.29
CA LEU A 210 4.18 15.30 1.66
C LEU A 210 3.81 16.79 1.75
N GLY A 211 4.47 17.63 0.96
CA GLY A 211 4.26 19.08 0.95
C GLY A 211 2.88 19.45 0.41
N ALA A 212 2.48 18.84 -0.72
CA ALA A 212 1.16 19.00 -1.29
C ALA A 212 0.05 18.53 -0.35
N ALA A 213 0.22 17.35 0.30
CA ALA A 213 -0.75 16.82 1.26
C ALA A 213 -0.85 17.71 2.52
N LYS A 214 0.28 18.22 3.02
CA LYS A 214 0.29 19.19 4.12
C LYS A 214 -0.44 20.48 3.76
N ALA A 215 -0.16 21.05 2.58
CA ALA A 215 -0.81 22.27 2.11
C ALA A 215 -2.33 22.08 1.93
N ALA A 216 -2.77 20.96 1.33
CA ALA A 216 -4.17 20.59 1.21
C ALA A 216 -4.86 20.50 2.58
N THR A 217 -4.20 19.85 3.55
CA THR A 217 -4.71 19.73 4.92
C THR A 217 -4.85 21.08 5.61
N LEU A 218 -3.83 21.94 5.51
CA LEU A 218 -3.91 23.31 6.08
C LEU A 218 -5.03 24.12 5.44
N SER A 219 -5.29 23.96 4.14
CA SER A 219 -6.41 24.59 3.45
C SER A 219 -7.75 24.13 4.03
N LEU A 220 -7.93 22.82 4.25
CA LEU A 220 -9.14 22.27 4.86
C LEU A 220 -9.34 22.75 6.29
N ILE A 221 -8.27 22.78 7.10
CA ILE A 221 -8.31 23.28 8.47
C ILE A 221 -8.67 24.77 8.49
N ASN A 222 -8.09 25.58 7.59
CA ASN A 222 -8.42 27.01 7.46
C ASN A 222 -9.88 27.21 6.99
N ALA A 223 -10.47 26.24 6.28
CA ALA A 223 -11.90 26.24 5.92
C ALA A 223 -12.81 25.74 7.07
N GLY A 224 -12.25 25.50 8.25
CA GLY A 224 -12.95 25.12 9.46
C GLY A 224 -13.09 23.62 9.72
N CYS A 225 -12.43 22.75 8.96
CA CYS A 225 -12.45 21.32 9.24
C CYS A 225 -11.61 21.01 10.50
N ASP A 226 -12.20 20.31 11.46
CA ASP A 226 -11.57 19.93 12.72
C ASP A 226 -11.34 18.40 12.85
N TYR A 227 -11.76 17.64 11.84
CA TYR A 227 -11.42 16.24 11.62
C TYR A 227 -10.92 16.03 10.20
N ILE A 228 -9.79 15.33 10.04
CA ILE A 228 -9.17 15.08 8.72
C ILE A 228 -8.96 13.58 8.52
N PHE A 229 -9.38 13.06 7.37
CA PHE A 229 -9.06 11.71 6.92
C PHE A 229 -8.24 11.77 5.64
N HIS A 230 -7.36 10.79 5.41
CA HIS A 230 -6.58 10.74 4.18
C HIS A 230 -6.60 9.37 3.51
N GLN A 231 -6.45 9.41 2.17
CA GLN A 231 -6.12 8.28 1.29
C GLN A 231 -4.99 8.74 0.35
N ALA A 232 -3.83 9.04 0.94
CA ALA A 232 -2.70 9.69 0.26
C ALA A 232 -1.38 8.91 0.43
N ASN A 233 -1.44 7.65 0.88
CA ASN A 233 -0.28 6.78 1.09
C ASN A 233 0.85 7.47 1.88
N GLU A 234 2.08 7.55 1.35
CA GLU A 234 3.23 8.18 2.03
C GLU A 234 3.01 9.68 2.26
N ALA A 235 2.39 10.38 1.31
CA ALA A 235 2.02 11.79 1.45
C ALA A 235 1.12 12.06 2.67
N GLY A 236 0.42 11.05 3.21
CA GLY A 236 -0.36 11.12 4.44
C GLY A 236 0.42 11.58 5.66
N ARG A 237 1.75 11.43 5.68
CA ARG A 237 2.60 12.01 6.74
C ARG A 237 2.51 13.53 6.77
N GLY A 238 2.34 14.19 5.61
CA GLY A 238 2.09 15.63 5.53
C GLY A 238 0.76 16.03 6.16
N VAL A 239 -0.27 15.16 6.05
CA VAL A 239 -1.56 15.35 6.73
C VAL A 239 -1.36 15.35 8.25
N PHE A 240 -0.65 14.36 8.78
CA PHE A 240 -0.40 14.25 10.21
C PHE A 240 0.43 15.42 10.76
N GLN A 241 1.43 15.90 9.99
CA GLN A 241 2.19 17.10 10.36
C GLN A 241 1.29 18.32 10.49
N ALA A 242 0.41 18.58 9.50
CA ALA A 242 -0.53 19.71 9.55
C ALA A 242 -1.50 19.58 10.72
N CYS A 243 -2.05 18.39 10.97
CA CYS A 243 -2.96 18.15 12.09
C CYS A 243 -2.27 18.35 13.44
N SER A 244 -1.03 17.89 13.60
CA SER A 244 -0.23 18.09 14.83
C SER A 244 0.07 19.57 15.06
N GLU A 245 0.50 20.32 14.02
CA GLU A 245 0.78 21.76 14.10
C GLU A 245 -0.45 22.58 14.52
N ARG A 246 -1.63 22.17 14.06
CA ARG A 246 -2.90 22.89 14.31
C ARG A 246 -3.73 22.29 15.44
N LYS A 247 -3.28 21.18 16.04
CA LYS A 247 -3.99 20.42 17.07
C LYS A 247 -5.41 20.00 16.63
N VAL A 248 -5.53 19.59 15.39
CA VAL A 248 -6.75 19.08 14.75
C VAL A 248 -6.73 17.57 14.75
N ARG A 249 -7.88 16.94 14.99
CA ARG A 249 -7.98 15.48 14.98
C ARG A 249 -7.87 14.91 13.57
N CYS A 250 -7.28 13.71 13.45
CA CYS A 250 -7.21 13.03 12.16
C CYS A 250 -7.32 11.52 12.30
N PHE A 251 -7.33 10.83 11.17
CA PHE A 251 -7.47 9.39 11.08
C PHE A 251 -6.38 8.79 10.18
N GLY A 252 -5.91 7.59 10.56
CA GLY A 252 -4.98 6.80 9.78
C GLY A 252 -5.68 5.93 8.73
N SER A 253 -4.91 5.47 7.72
CA SER A 253 -5.39 4.67 6.61
C SER A 253 -4.43 3.57 6.21
N ASN A 254 -4.98 2.44 5.76
CA ASN A 254 -4.34 1.24 5.25
C ASN A 254 -3.52 0.44 6.29
N LYS A 255 -2.80 1.12 7.19
CA LYS A 255 -2.07 0.53 8.33
C LYS A 255 -2.54 1.18 9.62
N ASN A 256 -2.29 0.54 10.75
CA ASN A 256 -2.38 1.23 12.02
C ASN A 256 -1.28 2.32 12.07
N GLN A 257 -1.70 3.56 12.00
CA GLN A 257 -0.84 4.74 11.96
C GLN A 257 -0.94 5.56 13.25
N ASN A 258 -1.64 5.05 14.27
CA ASN A 258 -1.90 5.77 15.52
C ASN A 258 -0.61 6.30 16.19
N ASP A 259 0.49 5.53 16.12
CA ASP A 259 1.78 5.90 16.70
C ASP A 259 2.55 6.97 15.92
N LEU A 260 2.14 7.28 14.67
CA LEU A 260 2.83 8.30 13.85
C LEU A 260 2.54 9.72 14.33
N ALA A 261 1.36 9.95 14.92
CA ALA A 261 0.99 11.21 15.55
C ALA A 261 -0.04 10.94 16.67
N PRO A 262 0.40 10.35 17.80
CA PRO A 262 -0.48 9.80 18.84
C PRO A 262 -1.38 10.84 19.51
N ASP A 263 -1.01 12.12 19.45
CA ASP A 263 -1.79 13.20 20.03
C ASP A 263 -2.97 13.66 19.17
N VAL A 264 -3.03 13.26 17.89
CA VAL A 264 -4.06 13.73 16.94
C VAL A 264 -4.74 12.62 16.17
N ILE A 265 -4.12 11.44 15.96
CA ILE A 265 -4.74 10.32 15.24
C ILE A 265 -5.68 9.56 16.18
N VAL A 266 -6.99 9.69 15.97
CA VAL A 266 -8.03 9.12 16.84
C VAL A 266 -8.20 7.62 16.62
N ALA A 267 -8.11 7.20 15.36
CA ALA A 267 -8.25 5.80 14.94
C ALA A 267 -7.66 5.62 13.54
N SER A 268 -7.45 4.36 13.16
CA SER A 268 -6.99 3.99 11.82
C SER A 268 -7.92 2.95 11.17
N ALA A 269 -8.25 3.16 9.89
CA ALA A 269 -8.84 2.15 9.02
C ALA A 269 -7.73 1.27 8.45
N VAL A 270 -7.75 -0.03 8.74
CA VAL A 270 -6.61 -0.94 8.52
C VAL A 270 -6.97 -2.07 7.57
N LEU A 271 -6.02 -2.42 6.70
CA LEU A 271 -6.05 -3.57 5.80
C LEU A 271 -5.03 -4.62 6.22
N ASP A 272 -5.47 -5.86 6.36
CA ASP A 272 -4.58 -7.03 6.48
C ASP A 272 -4.31 -7.62 5.09
N VAL A 273 -3.54 -6.88 4.27
CA VAL A 273 -3.15 -7.30 2.93
C VAL A 273 -2.34 -8.61 2.95
N PRO A 274 -1.42 -8.84 3.91
CA PRO A 274 -0.74 -10.11 4.04
C PRO A 274 -1.69 -11.31 4.16
N ARG A 275 -2.73 -11.20 4.98
CA ARG A 275 -3.75 -12.24 5.13
C ARG A 275 -4.55 -12.46 3.84
N ALA A 276 -4.91 -11.38 3.15
CA ALA A 276 -5.61 -11.45 1.88
C ALA A 276 -4.78 -12.13 0.78
N PHE A 277 -3.48 -11.83 0.72
CA PHE A 277 -2.55 -12.47 -0.21
C PHE A 277 -2.42 -13.96 0.08
N LEU A 278 -2.27 -14.35 1.35
CA LEU A 278 -2.27 -15.77 1.75
C LEU A 278 -3.58 -16.47 1.43
N PHE A 279 -4.72 -15.81 1.59
CA PHE A 279 -6.02 -16.36 1.22
C PHE A 279 -6.06 -16.70 -0.28
N MET A 280 -5.63 -15.78 -1.16
CA MET A 280 -5.58 -16.03 -2.60
C MET A 280 -4.55 -17.11 -2.95
N ALA A 281 -3.35 -17.06 -2.36
CA ALA A 281 -2.33 -18.07 -2.58
C ALA A 281 -2.82 -19.48 -2.21
N ARG A 282 -3.57 -19.61 -1.09
CA ARG A 282 -4.17 -20.87 -0.68
C ARG A 282 -5.18 -21.38 -1.70
N LEU A 283 -6.09 -20.54 -2.16
CA LEU A 283 -7.09 -20.95 -3.18
C LEU A 283 -6.43 -21.49 -4.45
N ILE A 284 -5.31 -20.89 -4.85
CA ILE A 284 -4.58 -21.27 -6.07
C ILE A 284 -3.76 -22.53 -5.83
N HIS A 285 -3.00 -22.60 -4.74
CA HIS A 285 -2.23 -23.76 -4.34
C HIS A 285 -3.11 -25.02 -4.21
N ASP A 286 -4.28 -24.89 -3.57
CA ASP A 286 -5.23 -25.97 -3.33
C ASP A 286 -6.16 -26.23 -4.54
N LYS A 287 -5.93 -25.55 -5.68
CA LYS A 287 -6.73 -25.65 -6.92
C LYS A 287 -8.22 -25.35 -6.72
N GLN A 288 -8.54 -24.45 -5.79
CA GLN A 288 -9.89 -24.00 -5.46
C GLN A 288 -10.24 -22.62 -6.02
N PHE A 289 -9.31 -22.01 -6.77
CA PHE A 289 -9.55 -20.71 -7.40
C PHE A 289 -10.76 -20.75 -8.33
N LYS A 290 -11.59 -19.72 -8.22
CA LYS A 290 -12.73 -19.48 -9.14
C LYS A 290 -12.67 -18.04 -9.64
N PRO A 291 -12.85 -17.79 -10.94
CA PRO A 291 -12.85 -16.44 -11.48
C PRO A 291 -14.10 -15.68 -11.01
N GLN A 292 -13.90 -14.72 -10.11
CA GLN A 292 -14.94 -13.85 -9.54
C GLN A 292 -14.30 -12.62 -8.90
N VAL A 293 -15.11 -11.63 -8.54
CA VAL A 293 -14.67 -10.55 -7.65
C VAL A 293 -14.66 -11.08 -6.23
N TYR A 294 -13.50 -11.03 -5.56
CA TYR A 294 -13.36 -11.40 -4.16
C TYR A 294 -13.53 -10.15 -3.29
N TRP A 295 -14.66 -10.03 -2.62
CA TRP A 295 -14.93 -8.97 -1.66
C TRP A 295 -14.41 -9.36 -0.30
N LEU A 296 -13.49 -8.56 0.25
CA LEU A 296 -12.77 -8.87 1.48
C LEU A 296 -12.90 -7.70 2.47
N GLY A 297 -13.74 -7.90 3.46
CA GLY A 297 -14.12 -6.89 4.44
C GLY A 297 -13.78 -7.28 5.88
N MET A 298 -14.53 -6.70 6.82
CA MET A 298 -14.46 -7.00 8.25
C MET A 298 -14.88 -8.43 8.58
N LYS A 299 -15.83 -8.98 7.84
CA LYS A 299 -16.28 -10.36 8.00
C LYS A 299 -15.16 -11.36 7.72
N GLU A 300 -14.36 -11.13 6.69
CA GLU A 300 -13.19 -11.93 6.31
C GLU A 300 -11.97 -11.61 7.16
N GLN A 301 -12.08 -10.63 8.08
CA GLN A 301 -10.99 -10.13 8.93
C GLN A 301 -9.83 -9.53 8.12
N ILE A 302 -10.14 -8.96 6.96
CA ILE A 302 -9.16 -8.26 6.12
C ILE A 302 -9.23 -6.75 6.35
N VAL A 303 -10.40 -6.23 6.66
CA VAL A 303 -10.59 -4.84 7.09
C VAL A 303 -10.79 -4.80 8.59
N SER A 304 -10.16 -3.87 9.25
CA SER A 304 -10.34 -3.62 10.67
C SER A 304 -10.32 -2.11 10.96
N PHE A 305 -10.81 -1.80 12.14
CA PHE A 305 -10.83 -0.46 12.70
C PHE A 305 -10.05 -0.48 14.02
N VAL A 306 -9.02 0.37 14.13
CA VAL A 306 -8.11 0.36 15.29
C VAL A 306 -8.13 1.71 15.98
N TRP A 307 -8.64 1.72 17.21
CA TRP A 307 -8.62 2.91 18.06
C TRP A 307 -7.19 3.29 18.50
N ASN A 308 -6.97 4.58 18.69
CA ASN A 308 -5.93 5.08 19.57
C ASN A 308 -6.52 5.16 20.99
N ASP A 309 -6.13 4.26 21.86
CA ASP A 309 -6.75 4.14 23.21
C ASP A 309 -6.65 5.43 24.03
N ALA A 310 -5.55 6.18 23.91
CA ALA A 310 -5.37 7.44 24.64
C ALA A 310 -6.36 8.52 24.19
N LEU A 311 -6.69 8.56 22.89
CA LEU A 311 -7.65 9.52 22.35
C LEU A 311 -9.10 9.00 22.44
N LYS A 312 -9.30 7.69 22.32
CA LYS A 312 -10.60 7.06 22.57
C LYS A 312 -11.17 7.41 23.94
N ALA A 313 -10.32 7.42 24.97
CA ALA A 313 -10.71 7.78 26.33
C ALA A 313 -11.16 9.26 26.51
N GLN A 314 -10.91 10.10 25.50
CA GLN A 314 -11.31 11.52 25.48
C GLN A 314 -12.60 11.77 24.69
N LEU A 315 -13.14 10.76 24.00
CA LEU A 315 -14.37 10.86 23.23
C LEU A 315 -15.60 10.68 24.14
N GLU A 316 -16.74 11.16 23.66
CA GLU A 316 -18.00 10.90 24.35
C GLU A 316 -18.29 9.39 24.40
N PRO A 317 -18.68 8.84 25.57
CA PRO A 317 -18.96 7.41 25.73
C PRO A 317 -20.01 6.88 24.74
N GLU A 318 -20.99 7.69 24.38
CA GLU A 318 -22.03 7.37 23.41
C GLU A 318 -21.45 7.17 22.00
N THR A 319 -20.44 7.97 21.61
CA THR A 319 -19.73 7.80 20.33
C THR A 319 -19.04 6.45 20.27
N VAL A 320 -18.31 6.11 21.34
CA VAL A 320 -17.57 4.83 21.41
C VAL A 320 -18.55 3.65 21.37
N ALA A 321 -19.66 3.72 22.11
CA ALA A 321 -20.69 2.69 22.14
C ALA A 321 -21.36 2.50 20.76
N GLU A 322 -21.70 3.60 20.09
CA GLU A 322 -22.31 3.55 18.75
C GLU A 322 -21.38 2.95 17.71
N VAL A 323 -20.11 3.41 17.67
CA VAL A 323 -19.11 2.89 16.73
C VAL A 323 -18.87 1.40 16.96
N THR A 324 -18.76 0.94 18.21
CA THR A 324 -18.59 -0.47 18.54
C THR A 324 -19.79 -1.30 18.06
N ARG A 325 -21.02 -0.81 18.28
CA ARG A 325 -22.23 -1.47 17.80
C ARG A 325 -22.29 -1.56 16.28
N LEU A 326 -21.95 -0.47 15.58
CA LEU A 326 -21.92 -0.42 14.11
C LEU A 326 -20.87 -1.34 13.54
N GLU A 327 -19.65 -1.35 14.12
CA GLU A 327 -18.58 -2.26 13.73
C GLU A 327 -19.03 -3.72 13.79
N GLU A 328 -19.69 -4.12 14.88
CA GLU A 328 -20.25 -5.49 15.01
C GLU A 328 -21.32 -5.78 13.97
N GLN A 329 -22.21 -4.84 13.69
CA GLN A 329 -23.23 -4.99 12.66
C GLN A 329 -22.64 -5.11 11.25
N ILE A 330 -21.59 -4.36 10.94
CA ILE A 330 -20.87 -4.45 9.68
C ILE A 330 -20.17 -5.81 9.59
N ARG A 331 -19.46 -6.21 10.64
CA ARG A 331 -18.71 -7.47 10.69
C ARG A 331 -19.62 -8.70 10.53
N THR A 332 -20.81 -8.66 11.08
CA THR A 332 -21.81 -9.75 10.94
C THR A 332 -22.62 -9.68 9.65
N GLY A 333 -22.51 -8.59 8.88
CA GLY A 333 -23.30 -8.34 7.67
C GLY A 333 -24.73 -7.84 7.95
N ALA A 334 -25.07 -7.53 9.20
CA ALA A 334 -26.36 -6.96 9.58
C ALA A 334 -26.53 -5.51 9.11
N PHE A 335 -25.42 -4.81 8.84
CA PHE A 335 -25.42 -3.49 8.26
C PHE A 335 -24.50 -3.47 7.03
N GLN A 336 -25.01 -2.97 5.91
CA GLN A 336 -24.27 -2.83 4.65
C GLN A 336 -23.84 -1.37 4.46
N VAL A 337 -22.54 -1.16 4.41
CA VAL A 337 -21.96 0.17 4.17
C VAL A 337 -22.15 0.56 2.71
N PRO A 338 -22.60 1.80 2.41
CA PRO A 338 -22.63 2.30 1.04
C PRO A 338 -21.23 2.35 0.43
N ARG A 339 -21.12 1.93 -0.83
CA ARG A 339 -19.87 1.97 -1.58
C ARG A 339 -20.07 2.54 -2.99
N GLY A 340 -19.00 3.06 -3.57
CA GLY A 340 -18.96 3.50 -4.96
C GLY A 340 -19.03 2.33 -5.94
N LYS A 341 -19.14 2.66 -7.22
CA LYS A 341 -19.01 1.68 -8.32
C LYS A 341 -17.55 1.62 -8.77
N PHE A 342 -17.04 0.44 -9.02
CA PHE A 342 -15.71 0.17 -9.55
C PHE A 342 -15.80 -0.27 -11.01
#